data_e214d402f72aedfd1b01fe856980f349
#
_entry.id   e214d402f72aedfd1b01fe856980f349
#
_cell.length_a   1.000
_cell.length_b   1.000
_cell.length_c   1.000
_cell.angle_alpha   90.00
_cell.angle_beta   90.00
_cell.angle_gamma   90.00
#
_symmetry.space_group_name_H-M   'P 1'
#
loop_
_entity.id
_entity.type
_entity.pdbx_description
1 polymer ?
#
loop_
_entity_poly.entity_id
_entity_poly.type
_entity_poly.pdbx_seq_one_letter_code
_entity_poly.pdbx_strand_id
1 'polypeptide(L)'
;MVNYPPEFCPYCGTELDLVEAPTVYRCESCEDWVFHNAVLGGGVVVVDDDKVLLVEDFRGAGTWKIPEGVPEIPESPREGVARELEEETTLGVDPAELVYLYDVGKWVGEDMFRMHVYYAIDRADTSGELEAGSDATDARFWTPAEFRESEHVLRDMPNPDETRSWDMGLDVLRDQATAALDRETTYAELFTPHLDD
;
A
#
# COMPACT_ATOMS: atom_id res chain seq x y z
N MET A 1 -1.02 -10.06 7.34
CA MET A 1 -2.41 -10.17 7.83
C MET A 1 -3.19 -11.08 6.90
N VAL A 2 -4.01 -11.93 7.46
CA VAL A 2 -4.85 -12.89 6.71
C VAL A 2 -6.30 -12.56 7.04
N ASN A 3 -7.12 -12.36 6.02
CA ASN A 3 -8.56 -12.13 6.16
C ASN A 3 -9.27 -13.10 5.21
N TYR A 4 -9.61 -14.26 5.74
CA TYR A 4 -10.40 -15.28 5.05
C TYR A 4 -11.88 -15.17 5.41
N PRO A 5 -12.77 -15.71 4.57
CA PRO A 5 -14.18 -15.80 4.89
C PRO A 5 -14.37 -16.46 6.27
N PRO A 6 -15.13 -15.86 7.19
CA PRO A 6 -15.30 -16.39 8.53
C PRO A 6 -16.24 -17.60 8.54
N GLU A 7 -15.83 -18.67 9.17
CA GLU A 7 -16.70 -19.85 9.44
C GLU A 7 -17.45 -19.70 10.76
N PHE A 8 -16.85 -18.99 11.73
CA PHE A 8 -17.40 -18.84 13.07
C PHE A 8 -17.50 -17.37 13.49
N CYS A 9 -18.52 -17.08 14.29
CA CYS A 9 -18.73 -15.75 14.85
C CYS A 9 -17.55 -15.33 15.74
N PRO A 10 -16.91 -14.17 15.49
CA PRO A 10 -15.76 -13.72 16.28
C PRO A 10 -16.11 -13.36 17.73
N TYR A 11 -17.39 -13.21 18.05
CA TYR A 11 -17.87 -12.81 19.38
C TYR A 11 -18.28 -13.99 20.25
N CYS A 12 -18.92 -15.02 19.69
CA CYS A 12 -19.47 -16.13 20.47
C CYS A 12 -19.02 -17.53 20.01
N GLY A 13 -18.32 -17.64 18.87
CA GLY A 13 -17.82 -18.92 18.35
C GLY A 13 -18.91 -19.82 17.72
N THR A 14 -20.14 -19.34 17.52
CA THR A 14 -21.16 -20.08 16.78
C THR A 14 -20.85 -20.07 15.30
N GLU A 15 -21.11 -21.18 14.60
CA GLU A 15 -21.03 -21.27 13.16
C GLU A 15 -21.90 -20.20 12.49
N LEU A 16 -21.40 -19.59 11.41
CA LEU A 16 -22.06 -18.50 10.71
C LEU A 16 -22.85 -19.02 9.50
N ASP A 17 -24.02 -18.46 9.28
CA ASP A 17 -24.78 -18.66 8.07
C ASP A 17 -24.36 -17.66 7.00
N LEU A 18 -23.98 -18.15 5.81
CA LEU A 18 -23.70 -17.30 4.66
C LEU A 18 -25.03 -16.79 4.07
N VAL A 19 -25.20 -15.47 4.09
CA VAL A 19 -26.41 -14.80 3.58
C VAL A 19 -26.19 -14.26 2.17
N GLU A 20 -25.08 -13.58 1.94
CA GLU A 20 -24.70 -13.04 0.63
C GLU A 20 -23.18 -13.21 0.39
N ALA A 21 -22.82 -14.11 -0.51
CA ALA A 21 -21.43 -14.40 -0.84
C ALA A 21 -20.76 -13.23 -1.57
N PRO A 22 -19.47 -12.98 -1.30
CA PRO A 22 -18.65 -13.58 -0.24
C PRO A 22 -18.64 -12.77 1.08
N THR A 23 -19.51 -11.78 1.21
CA THR A 23 -19.34 -10.66 2.16
C THR A 23 -20.20 -10.76 3.40
N VAL A 24 -21.45 -11.27 3.30
CA VAL A 24 -22.44 -11.09 4.36
C VAL A 24 -22.78 -12.41 5.05
N TYR A 25 -22.56 -12.45 6.35
CA TYR A 25 -22.83 -13.60 7.22
C TYR A 25 -23.75 -13.21 8.36
N ARG A 26 -24.47 -14.17 8.92
CA ARG A 26 -25.36 -14.02 10.04
C ARG A 26 -24.97 -14.94 11.19
N CYS A 27 -24.92 -14.41 12.40
CA CYS A 27 -24.83 -15.20 13.61
C CYS A 27 -26.20 -15.33 14.26
N GLU A 28 -26.78 -16.52 14.26
CA GLU A 28 -28.08 -16.77 14.86
C GLU A 28 -28.05 -16.63 16.40
N SER A 29 -26.91 -16.96 17.04
CA SER A 29 -26.76 -16.87 18.50
C SER A 29 -26.64 -15.43 18.99
N CYS A 30 -25.96 -14.55 18.26
CA CYS A 30 -25.82 -13.13 18.61
C CYS A 30 -26.96 -12.28 18.02
N GLU A 31 -27.73 -12.85 17.08
CA GLU A 31 -28.71 -12.13 16.27
C GLU A 31 -28.09 -10.93 15.51
N ASP A 32 -26.79 -11.05 15.12
CA ASP A 32 -26.02 -9.97 14.53
C ASP A 32 -25.36 -10.37 13.21
N TRP A 33 -24.88 -9.38 12.47
CA TRP A 33 -24.22 -9.52 11.18
C TRP A 33 -22.72 -9.56 11.33
N VAL A 34 -22.07 -10.39 10.52
CA VAL A 34 -20.61 -10.45 10.38
C VAL A 34 -20.26 -10.20 8.93
N PHE A 35 -19.34 -9.28 8.70
CA PHE A 35 -18.95 -8.88 7.35
C PHE A 35 -17.50 -9.31 7.07
N HIS A 36 -17.31 -9.96 5.94
CA HIS A 36 -15.99 -10.23 5.36
C HIS A 36 -15.67 -9.12 4.37
N ASN A 37 -14.81 -8.20 4.77
CA ASN A 37 -14.44 -7.02 3.98
C ASN A 37 -13.06 -7.16 3.36
N ALA A 38 -12.78 -6.36 2.33
CA ALA A 38 -11.44 -6.24 1.77
C ALA A 38 -10.41 -5.81 2.82
N VAL A 39 -9.19 -6.32 2.69
CA VAL A 39 -8.05 -5.82 3.46
C VAL A 39 -7.52 -4.57 2.77
N LEU A 40 -7.52 -3.45 3.48
CA LEU A 40 -6.92 -2.22 2.99
C LEU A 40 -5.42 -2.26 3.25
N GLY A 41 -4.64 -1.97 2.22
CA GLY A 41 -3.21 -1.72 2.29
C GLY A 41 -2.84 -0.44 1.58
N GLY A 42 -1.60 -0.02 1.69
CA GLY A 42 -1.09 1.13 0.96
C GLY A 42 0.42 1.10 0.84
N GLY A 43 0.94 1.88 -0.11
CA GLY A 43 2.37 2.01 -0.31
C GLY A 43 2.74 3.37 -0.88
N VAL A 44 4.03 3.68 -0.84
CA VAL A 44 4.56 4.95 -1.35
C VAL A 44 5.73 4.74 -2.29
N VAL A 45 5.71 5.44 -3.41
CA VAL A 45 6.82 5.57 -4.35
C VAL A 45 7.59 6.83 -3.97
N VAL A 46 8.75 6.67 -3.33
CA VAL A 46 9.66 7.78 -3.04
C VAL A 46 10.62 7.94 -4.22
N VAL A 47 10.61 9.10 -4.84
CA VAL A 47 11.46 9.42 -6.00
C VAL A 47 12.62 10.31 -5.56
N ASP A 48 13.83 9.99 -6.05
CA ASP A 48 15.04 10.81 -5.90
C ASP A 48 15.71 10.94 -7.27
N ASP A 49 15.43 12.02 -7.97
CA ASP A 49 15.79 12.23 -9.37
C ASP A 49 15.27 11.09 -10.29
N ASP A 50 16.16 10.25 -10.79
CA ASP A 50 15.85 9.12 -11.67
C ASP A 50 15.73 7.77 -10.93
N LYS A 51 15.72 7.80 -9.60
CA LYS A 51 15.70 6.63 -8.73
C LYS A 51 14.40 6.48 -7.97
N VAL A 52 14.10 5.25 -7.59
CA VAL A 52 12.98 4.89 -6.72
C VAL A 52 13.50 4.14 -5.51
N LEU A 53 13.00 4.50 -4.33
CA LEU A 53 13.28 3.77 -3.11
C LEU A 53 12.60 2.41 -3.13
N LEU A 54 13.39 1.37 -2.89
CA LEU A 54 12.89 0.03 -2.63
C LEU A 54 13.46 -0.48 -1.32
N VAL A 55 12.72 -1.38 -0.70
CA VAL A 55 13.13 -2.15 0.48
C VAL A 55 13.15 -3.63 0.13
N GLU A 56 14.12 -4.37 0.67
CA GLU A 56 14.18 -5.82 0.51
C GLU A 56 13.19 -6.50 1.46
N ASP A 57 12.27 -7.29 0.91
CA ASP A 57 11.24 -8.00 1.68
C ASP A 57 11.91 -9.09 2.56
N PHE A 58 11.74 -9.01 3.87
CA PHE A 58 12.29 -9.97 4.83
C PHE A 58 11.83 -11.42 4.58
N ARG A 59 10.74 -11.62 3.83
CA ARG A 59 10.17 -12.94 3.49
C ARG A 59 10.82 -13.61 2.31
N GLY A 60 11.64 -12.90 1.54
CA GLY A 60 12.29 -13.45 0.35
C GLY A 60 13.53 -12.69 -0.05
N ALA A 61 14.72 -13.25 0.25
CA ALA A 61 15.98 -12.65 -0.15
C ALA A 61 16.03 -12.37 -1.66
N GLY A 62 16.44 -11.15 -2.02
CA GLY A 62 16.46 -10.68 -3.40
C GLY A 62 15.10 -10.21 -3.94
N THR A 63 14.04 -10.26 -3.15
CA THR A 63 12.74 -9.72 -3.51
C THR A 63 12.60 -8.30 -2.94
N TRP A 64 12.41 -7.34 -3.81
CA TRP A 64 12.31 -5.93 -3.45
C TRP A 64 10.90 -5.38 -3.70
N LYS A 65 10.50 -4.41 -2.92
CA LYS A 65 9.20 -3.75 -3.01
C LYS A 65 9.33 -2.27 -2.67
N ILE A 66 8.35 -1.47 -3.03
CA ILE A 66 8.22 -0.14 -2.42
C ILE A 66 7.83 -0.28 -0.95
N PRO A 67 8.11 0.71 -0.09
CA PRO A 67 7.58 0.73 1.26
C PRO A 67 6.05 0.64 1.26
N GLU A 68 5.50 -0.36 1.96
CA GLU A 68 4.06 -0.63 1.99
C GLU A 68 3.63 -1.45 3.19
N GLY A 69 2.43 -1.22 3.65
CA GLY A 69 1.83 -2.00 4.72
C GLY A 69 0.33 -1.78 4.87
N VAL A 70 -0.19 -2.06 6.05
CA VAL A 70 -1.62 -2.02 6.36
C VAL A 70 -1.85 -0.98 7.44
N PRO A 71 -2.80 -0.03 7.24
CA PRO A 71 -3.14 0.93 8.29
C PRO A 71 -3.61 0.25 9.57
N GLU A 72 -3.20 0.77 10.71
CA GLU A 72 -3.65 0.36 12.01
C GLU A 72 -4.82 1.23 12.49
N ILE A 73 -5.57 0.77 13.50
CA ILE A 73 -6.62 1.57 14.11
C ILE A 73 -5.99 2.61 15.04
N PRO A 74 -6.26 3.93 14.89
CA PRO A 74 -7.28 4.56 14.04
C PRO A 74 -6.74 5.26 12.77
N GLU A 75 -5.65 4.81 12.19
CA GLU A 75 -4.96 5.47 11.07
C GLU A 75 -5.84 5.59 9.81
N SER A 76 -5.73 6.72 9.13
CA SER A 76 -6.12 6.86 7.74
C SER A 76 -5.11 6.11 6.82
N PRO A 77 -5.44 5.82 5.55
CA PRO A 77 -4.51 5.20 4.63
C PRO A 77 -3.18 5.95 4.47
N ARG A 78 -3.20 7.29 4.52
CA ARG A 78 -1.99 8.12 4.43
C ARG A 78 -1.12 8.02 5.67
N GLU A 79 -1.73 8.06 6.85
CA GLU A 79 -1.01 7.91 8.11
C GLU A 79 -0.37 6.54 8.21
N GLY A 80 -1.09 5.47 7.83
CA GLY A 80 -0.53 4.12 7.79
C GLY A 80 0.66 4.00 6.83
N VAL A 81 0.55 4.58 5.63
CA VAL A 81 1.65 4.58 4.65
C VAL A 81 2.86 5.39 5.14
N ALA A 82 2.64 6.53 5.79
CA ALA A 82 3.72 7.34 6.35
C ALA A 82 4.45 6.59 7.48
N ARG A 83 3.72 5.89 8.36
CA ARG A 83 4.29 5.04 9.40
C ARG A 83 5.10 3.88 8.80
N GLU A 84 4.55 3.16 7.82
CA GLU A 84 5.26 2.04 7.16
C GLU A 84 6.54 2.51 6.45
N LEU A 85 6.52 3.70 5.83
CA LEU A 85 7.74 4.30 5.28
C LEU A 85 8.81 4.49 6.36
N GLU A 86 8.43 5.07 7.52
CA GLU A 86 9.35 5.30 8.63
C GLU A 86 9.86 3.98 9.24
N GLU A 87 8.98 2.99 9.43
CA GLU A 87 9.33 1.69 10.01
C GLU A 87 10.23 0.86 9.10
N GLU A 88 10.07 0.94 7.78
CA GLU A 88 10.87 0.18 6.82
C GLU A 88 12.15 0.90 6.38
N THR A 89 12.24 2.25 6.51
CA THR A 89 13.34 3.03 5.90
C THR A 89 13.93 4.11 6.79
N THR A 90 13.39 4.38 7.97
CA THR A 90 13.71 5.52 8.85
C THR A 90 13.46 6.91 8.23
N LEU A 91 12.84 6.98 7.05
CA LEU A 91 12.44 8.24 6.43
C LEU A 91 11.06 8.66 6.92
N GLY A 92 10.97 9.85 7.51
CA GLY A 92 9.70 10.45 7.94
C GLY A 92 9.11 11.34 6.85
N VAL A 93 7.77 11.37 6.77
CA VAL A 93 7.00 12.25 5.88
C VAL A 93 5.75 12.76 6.61
N ASP A 94 5.35 14.00 6.32
CA ASP A 94 4.01 14.46 6.70
C ASP A 94 2.98 13.74 5.81
N PRO A 95 2.00 13.01 6.37
CA PRO A 95 0.97 12.34 5.57
C PRO A 95 0.24 13.26 4.60
N ALA A 96 0.15 14.57 4.89
CA ALA A 96 -0.48 15.56 4.03
C ALA A 96 0.28 15.81 2.72
N GLU A 97 1.61 15.61 2.72
CA GLU A 97 2.48 15.80 1.55
C GLU A 97 2.44 14.60 0.58
N LEU A 98 1.90 13.47 0.99
CA LEU A 98 1.74 12.30 0.12
C LEU A 98 0.79 12.60 -1.04
N VAL A 99 1.27 12.49 -2.28
CA VAL A 99 0.47 12.70 -3.49
C VAL A 99 -0.17 11.39 -3.93
N TYR A 100 -1.51 11.40 -4.09
CA TYR A 100 -2.23 10.21 -4.56
C TYR A 100 -1.79 9.80 -5.97
N LEU A 101 -1.49 8.51 -6.14
CA LEU A 101 -1.19 7.92 -7.44
C LEU A 101 -2.41 7.21 -8.02
N TYR A 102 -2.80 6.11 -7.42
CA TYR A 102 -3.93 5.28 -7.81
C TYR A 102 -4.35 4.34 -6.68
N ASP A 103 -5.50 3.74 -6.84
CA ASP A 103 -5.95 2.61 -6.02
C ASP A 103 -6.28 1.41 -6.90
N VAL A 104 -6.23 0.22 -6.32
CA VAL A 104 -6.52 -1.01 -7.02
C VAL A 104 -7.02 -2.08 -6.06
N GLY A 105 -8.00 -2.85 -6.53
CA GLY A 105 -8.48 -4.04 -5.84
C GLY A 105 -8.12 -5.30 -6.58
N LYS A 106 -7.68 -6.33 -5.86
CA LYS A 106 -7.38 -7.64 -6.45
C LYS A 106 -7.72 -8.80 -5.53
N TRP A 107 -8.07 -9.92 -6.14
CA TRP A 107 -8.12 -11.19 -5.44
C TRP A 107 -6.71 -11.74 -5.21
N VAL A 108 -6.47 -12.23 -4.01
CA VAL A 108 -5.26 -12.95 -3.63
C VAL A 108 -5.67 -14.37 -3.29
N GLY A 109 -5.45 -15.30 -4.23
CA GLY A 109 -6.07 -16.61 -4.18
C GLY A 109 -7.57 -16.52 -4.46
N GLU A 110 -8.35 -17.44 -3.90
CA GLU A 110 -9.80 -17.55 -4.15
C GLU A 110 -10.64 -16.80 -3.10
N ASP A 111 -10.05 -16.51 -1.91
CA ASP A 111 -10.82 -16.15 -0.74
C ASP A 111 -10.49 -14.78 -0.14
N MET A 112 -9.43 -14.12 -0.58
CA MET A 112 -9.00 -12.85 0.00
C MET A 112 -9.00 -11.74 -1.04
N PHE A 113 -9.76 -10.67 -0.79
CA PHE A 113 -9.72 -9.47 -1.61
C PHE A 113 -8.92 -8.38 -0.91
N ARG A 114 -7.95 -7.80 -1.60
CA ARG A 114 -7.16 -6.67 -1.12
C ARG A 114 -7.44 -5.42 -1.93
N MET A 115 -7.52 -4.31 -1.22
CA MET A 115 -7.51 -2.96 -1.81
C MET A 115 -6.25 -2.26 -1.39
N HIS A 116 -5.53 -1.68 -2.34
CA HIS A 116 -4.32 -0.89 -2.05
C HIS A 116 -4.50 0.52 -2.58
N VAL A 117 -4.00 1.49 -1.81
CA VAL A 117 -3.90 2.89 -2.21
C VAL A 117 -2.41 3.24 -2.29
N TYR A 118 -1.99 3.79 -3.41
CA TYR A 118 -0.59 4.16 -3.64
C TYR A 118 -0.42 5.66 -3.71
N TYR A 119 0.69 6.12 -3.15
CA TYR A 119 1.08 7.52 -3.09
C TYR A 119 2.47 7.71 -3.69
N ALA A 120 2.81 8.96 -4.01
CA ALA A 120 4.14 9.39 -4.38
C ALA A 120 4.61 10.50 -3.45
N ILE A 121 5.93 10.61 -3.28
CA ILE A 121 6.59 11.71 -2.59
C ILE A 121 7.99 11.90 -3.19
N ASP A 122 8.46 13.15 -3.27
CA ASP A 122 9.84 13.45 -3.59
C ASP A 122 10.74 13.20 -2.36
N ARG A 123 11.93 12.67 -2.55
CA ARG A 123 12.90 12.49 -1.47
C ARG A 123 13.20 13.78 -0.72
N ALA A 124 13.18 14.91 -1.42
CA ALA A 124 13.43 16.22 -0.82
C ALA A 124 12.35 16.62 0.20
N ASP A 125 11.14 16.08 0.09
CA ASP A 125 10.01 16.33 1.00
C ASP A 125 9.94 15.31 2.15
N THR A 126 10.91 14.39 2.23
CA THR A 126 11.08 13.47 3.36
C THR A 126 12.18 13.94 4.30
N SER A 127 12.13 13.51 5.55
CA SER A 127 13.14 13.79 6.58
C SER A 127 13.91 12.51 6.94
N GLY A 128 15.04 12.67 7.65
CA GLY A 128 15.85 11.55 8.12
C GLY A 128 16.89 11.06 7.12
N GLU A 129 17.69 10.10 7.57
CA GLU A 129 18.68 9.40 6.75
C GLU A 129 18.15 8.01 6.41
N LEU A 130 18.42 7.54 5.18
CA LEU A 130 17.96 6.22 4.74
C LEU A 130 18.73 5.12 5.45
N GLU A 131 18.03 4.32 6.22
CA GLU A 131 18.50 3.08 6.82
C GLU A 131 17.40 2.04 6.74
N ALA A 132 17.75 0.76 6.54
CA ALA A 132 16.77 -0.32 6.62
C ALA A 132 16.21 -0.40 8.04
N GLY A 133 14.89 -0.35 8.16
CA GLY A 133 14.20 -0.40 9.44
C GLY A 133 13.93 -1.83 9.91
N SER A 134 13.02 -1.98 10.89
CA SER A 134 12.77 -3.26 11.57
C SER A 134 12.20 -4.35 10.67
N ASP A 135 11.44 -3.96 9.64
CA ASP A 135 10.68 -4.87 8.78
C ASP A 135 11.27 -5.02 7.37
N ALA A 136 12.48 -4.48 7.17
CA ALA A 136 13.24 -4.60 5.93
C ALA A 136 14.65 -5.12 6.21
N THR A 137 15.22 -5.91 5.30
CA THR A 137 16.60 -6.40 5.41
C THR A 137 17.60 -5.47 4.76
N ASP A 138 17.15 -4.66 3.79
CA ASP A 138 17.92 -3.60 3.13
C ASP A 138 16.97 -2.53 2.59
N ALA A 139 17.46 -1.30 2.40
CA ALA A 139 16.74 -0.19 1.81
C ALA A 139 17.66 0.63 0.91
N ARG A 140 17.26 0.84 -0.34
CA ARG A 140 18.13 1.51 -1.32
C ARG A 140 17.32 2.20 -2.40
N PHE A 141 17.84 3.34 -2.87
CA PHE A 141 17.40 3.97 -4.11
C PHE A 141 18.00 3.29 -5.34
N TRP A 142 17.16 2.87 -6.27
CA TRP A 142 17.52 2.17 -7.50
C TRP A 142 17.12 2.99 -8.73
N THR A 143 18.03 3.12 -9.68
CA THR A 143 17.59 3.47 -11.04
C THR A 143 16.94 2.23 -11.69
N PRO A 144 15.99 2.40 -12.61
CA PRO A 144 15.42 1.27 -13.35
C PRO A 144 16.47 0.43 -14.11
N ALA A 145 17.56 1.08 -14.54
CA ALA A 145 18.64 0.39 -15.24
C ALA A 145 19.43 -0.51 -14.29
N GLU A 146 19.89 0.01 -13.15
CA GLU A 146 20.61 -0.78 -12.13
C GLU A 146 19.76 -1.96 -11.63
N PHE A 147 18.47 -1.72 -11.37
CA PHE A 147 17.59 -2.79 -10.91
C PHE A 147 17.41 -3.88 -11.96
N ARG A 148 17.26 -3.53 -13.23
CA ARG A 148 17.13 -4.50 -14.34
C ARG A 148 18.40 -5.32 -14.57
N GLU A 149 19.58 -4.72 -14.31
CA GLU A 149 20.88 -5.42 -14.43
C GLU A 149 21.20 -6.28 -13.19
N SER A 150 20.46 -6.12 -12.11
CA SER A 150 20.61 -6.94 -10.91
C SER A 150 19.92 -8.30 -11.07
N GLU A 151 20.22 -9.23 -10.16
CA GLU A 151 19.50 -10.51 -10.06
C GLU A 151 18.24 -10.42 -9.18
N HIS A 152 17.88 -9.21 -8.75
CA HIS A 152 16.75 -8.97 -7.86
C HIS A 152 15.40 -9.00 -8.60
N VAL A 153 14.36 -9.30 -7.86
CA VAL A 153 12.98 -9.37 -8.36
C VAL A 153 12.14 -8.30 -7.69
N LEU A 154 11.45 -7.49 -8.50
CA LEU A 154 10.43 -6.58 -7.97
C LEU A 154 9.18 -7.38 -7.63
N ARG A 155 8.71 -7.25 -6.39
CA ARG A 155 7.45 -7.87 -5.98
C ARG A 155 6.29 -7.31 -6.80
N ASP A 156 5.41 -8.19 -7.24
CA ASP A 156 4.24 -7.83 -8.04
C ASP A 156 3.45 -6.67 -7.43
N MET A 157 3.50 -5.54 -8.09
CA MET A 157 2.65 -4.39 -7.80
C MET A 157 1.34 -4.53 -8.58
N PRO A 158 0.19 -4.31 -7.94
CA PRO A 158 -1.07 -4.28 -8.67
C PRO A 158 -1.06 -3.17 -9.73
N ASN A 159 -1.30 -3.53 -10.97
CA ASN A 159 -1.44 -2.55 -12.05
C ASN A 159 -2.91 -2.11 -12.18
N PRO A 160 -3.22 -0.79 -12.12
CA PRO A 160 -4.59 -0.28 -12.28
C PRO A 160 -5.13 -0.47 -13.72
N ASP A 161 -4.26 -0.68 -14.69
CA ASP A 161 -4.64 -0.95 -16.09
C ASP A 161 -4.59 -2.46 -16.36
N GLU A 162 -5.72 -3.15 -16.22
CA GLU A 162 -5.86 -4.59 -16.47
C GLU A 162 -5.45 -5.02 -17.89
N THR A 163 -5.31 -4.06 -18.82
CA THR A 163 -4.91 -4.35 -20.21
C THR A 163 -3.40 -4.53 -20.34
N ARG A 164 -2.63 -4.14 -19.32
CA ARG A 164 -1.18 -4.32 -19.30
C ARG A 164 -0.82 -5.50 -18.41
N SER A 165 0.06 -6.36 -18.93
CA SER A 165 0.60 -7.46 -18.14
C SER A 165 1.23 -6.92 -16.84
N TRP A 166 1.16 -7.67 -15.78
CA TRP A 166 1.60 -7.39 -14.40
C TRP A 166 3.07 -6.98 -14.24
N ASP A 167 3.78 -6.81 -15.32
CA ASP A 167 5.18 -6.41 -15.39
C ASP A 167 5.30 -4.87 -15.39
N MET A 168 4.84 -4.24 -14.31
CA MET A 168 5.17 -2.84 -14.06
C MET A 168 6.64 -2.79 -13.65
N GLY A 169 7.51 -2.55 -14.62
CA GLY A 169 8.90 -2.28 -14.34
C GLY A 169 9.07 -1.03 -13.47
N LEU A 170 10.20 -0.93 -12.80
CA LEU A 170 10.53 0.21 -11.94
C LEU A 170 10.48 1.56 -12.70
N ASP A 171 10.73 1.54 -14.01
CA ASP A 171 10.58 2.70 -14.89
C ASP A 171 9.14 3.22 -14.96
N VAL A 172 8.14 2.34 -15.04
CA VAL A 172 6.73 2.73 -15.06
C VAL A 172 6.32 3.35 -13.73
N LEU A 173 6.74 2.77 -12.61
CA LEU A 173 6.47 3.31 -11.28
C LEU A 173 7.07 4.71 -11.10
N ARG A 174 8.35 4.89 -11.47
CA ARG A 174 9.02 6.18 -11.44
C ARG A 174 8.29 7.23 -12.29
N ASP A 175 7.99 6.89 -13.54
CA ASP A 175 7.37 7.83 -14.47
C ASP A 175 5.97 8.25 -14.02
N GLN A 176 5.18 7.33 -13.47
CA GLN A 176 3.87 7.63 -12.89
C GLN A 176 3.98 8.51 -11.64
N ALA A 177 4.93 8.22 -10.75
CA ALA A 177 5.18 9.02 -9.56
C ALA A 177 5.64 10.42 -9.92
N THR A 178 6.62 10.56 -10.79
CA THR A 178 7.11 11.86 -11.28
C THR A 178 5.97 12.67 -11.91
N ALA A 179 5.17 12.05 -12.78
CA ALA A 179 4.03 12.73 -13.39
C ALA A 179 2.94 13.13 -12.39
N ALA A 180 2.82 12.44 -11.27
CA ALA A 180 1.89 12.82 -10.21
C ALA A 180 2.43 13.99 -9.37
N LEU A 181 3.73 13.97 -9.06
CA LEU A 181 4.42 15.03 -8.32
C LEU A 181 4.49 16.35 -9.11
N ASP A 182 4.58 16.29 -10.44
CA ASP A 182 4.55 17.46 -11.31
C ASP A 182 3.17 18.15 -11.42
N ARG A 183 2.10 17.56 -10.85
CA ARG A 183 0.79 18.20 -10.82
C ARG A 183 0.78 19.31 -9.78
N GLU A 184 0.32 20.51 -10.18
CA GLU A 184 0.27 21.69 -9.30
C GLU A 184 -0.73 21.56 -8.12
N THR A 185 -1.54 20.50 -8.07
CA THR A 185 -2.64 20.40 -7.11
C THR A 185 -2.38 19.25 -6.14
N THR A 186 -2.12 19.59 -4.89
CA THR A 186 -2.01 18.62 -3.79
C THR A 186 -3.40 18.19 -3.27
N TYR A 187 -3.46 17.06 -2.57
CA TYR A 187 -4.70 16.62 -1.91
C TYR A 187 -5.25 17.66 -0.92
N ALA A 188 -4.37 18.37 -0.20
CA ALA A 188 -4.76 19.44 0.72
C ALA A 188 -5.53 20.57 0.01
N GLU A 189 -5.13 20.92 -1.21
CA GLU A 189 -5.81 21.94 -2.02
C GLU A 189 -7.16 21.47 -2.55
N LEU A 190 -7.31 20.17 -2.86
CA LEU A 190 -8.57 19.60 -3.33
C LEU A 190 -9.62 19.46 -2.22
N PHE A 191 -9.19 19.27 -0.97
CA PHE A 191 -10.06 18.97 0.16
C PHE A 191 -9.96 19.98 1.31
N THR A 192 -9.34 21.14 1.09
CA THR A 192 -9.54 22.26 2.02
C THR A 192 -11.03 22.62 1.95
N PRO A 193 -11.82 22.32 3.00
CA PRO A 193 -13.21 22.76 2.99
C PRO A 193 -13.15 24.27 2.89
N HIS A 194 -13.82 24.84 1.90
CA HIS A 194 -14.19 26.25 1.93
C HIS A 194 -15.15 26.43 3.09
N LEU A 195 -14.58 26.49 4.30
CA LEU A 195 -15.29 26.95 5.50
C LEU A 195 -15.35 28.48 5.41
N ASP A 196 -16.02 28.94 4.38
CA ASP A 196 -16.45 30.31 4.32
C ASP A 196 -17.79 30.40 5.02
N ASP A 197 -17.74 30.98 6.23
CA ASP A 197 -18.77 31.64 7.09
C ASP A 197 -20.10 30.91 7.38
#